data_2dc0172ecc01076d8994db93818eb2d3
#
_entry.id   2dc0172ecc01076d8994db93818eb2d3
#
_cell.length_a   1.000
_cell.length_b   1.000
_cell.length_c   1.000
_cell.angle_alpha   90.00
_cell.angle_beta   90.00
_cell.angle_gamma   90.00
#
_symmetry.space_group_name_H-M   'P 1'
#
loop_
_entity.id
_entity.type
_entity.pdbx_description
1 polymer ?
#
loop_
_entity_poly.entity_id
_entity_poly.type
_entity_poly.pdbx_seq_one_letter_code
_entity_poly.pdbx_strand_id
1 'polypeptide(L)'
;MKNVLIIGCGLLGSSLVKRIAKKKLAKKIFIFEKSKKNISKIKRLKLPGTLVNKLQEVVVKSNLIIFCTPMSEYKKMILRLNNNFNSKQIITDVGSSKIESSEIIKRNLKKKISWIQSHPIAGSEVSGPKHGKENLFENKWCVLIKNKKINMKHLKFLNSFWKKMGSKTVIMNAERHDKIFSITSHLPHLIAYNLVKSAQDFEKKQKYDLIKYSAGGLRDFSRIAASNEIMWRDIFFDNRKNVSRAIDIFIKNLRSFKLSLIHI
;
A
#
# COMPACT_ATOMS: atom_id res chain seq x y z
N MET A 1 16.64 12.32 11.00
CA MET A 1 17.63 11.49 10.27
C MET A 1 18.35 12.31 9.20
N LYS A 2 19.48 11.82 8.65
CA LYS A 2 20.19 12.57 7.59
C LYS A 2 19.45 12.46 6.25
N ASN A 3 19.34 11.27 5.69
CA ASN A 3 18.84 11.05 4.33
C ASN A 3 17.71 10.02 4.29
N VAL A 4 16.65 10.34 3.58
CA VAL A 4 15.54 9.43 3.25
C VAL A 4 15.46 9.26 1.73
N LEU A 5 15.27 8.04 1.28
CA LEU A 5 14.99 7.71 -0.11
C LEU A 5 13.58 7.15 -0.25
N ILE A 6 12.77 7.75 -1.09
CA ILE A 6 11.45 7.27 -1.49
C ILE A 6 11.57 6.63 -2.87
N ILE A 7 11.27 5.34 -2.96
CA ILE A 7 11.28 4.58 -4.22
C ILE A 7 9.83 4.38 -4.67
N GLY A 8 9.44 5.06 -5.75
CA GLY A 8 8.07 5.18 -6.22
C GLY A 8 7.38 6.41 -5.61
N CYS A 9 6.95 7.32 -6.46
CA CYS A 9 6.35 8.59 -6.04
C CYS A 9 4.92 8.74 -6.59
N GLY A 10 4.09 7.73 -6.31
CA GLY A 10 2.64 7.78 -6.50
C GLY A 10 1.95 8.60 -5.40
N LEU A 11 0.71 8.26 -5.07
CA LEU A 11 -0.07 8.89 -4.00
C LEU A 11 0.66 8.84 -2.65
N LEU A 12 1.04 7.64 -2.19
CA LEU A 12 1.70 7.46 -0.89
C LEU A 12 3.09 8.07 -0.87
N GLY A 13 3.90 7.81 -1.90
CA GLY A 13 5.28 8.34 -1.98
C GLY A 13 5.32 9.86 -1.97
N SER A 14 4.48 10.54 -2.74
CA SER A 14 4.40 12.00 -2.74
C SER A 14 3.86 12.58 -1.43
N SER A 15 2.93 11.89 -0.77
CA SER A 15 2.45 12.26 0.56
C SER A 15 3.54 12.13 1.62
N LEU A 16 4.35 11.05 1.57
CA LEU A 16 5.52 10.88 2.42
C LEU A 16 6.53 12.03 2.23
N VAL A 17 6.86 12.36 0.98
CA VAL A 17 7.77 13.47 0.65
C VAL A 17 7.30 14.77 1.29
N LYS A 18 6.03 15.15 1.06
CA LYS A 18 5.43 16.36 1.61
C LYS A 18 5.45 16.37 3.14
N ARG A 19 5.04 15.25 3.77
CA ARG A 19 4.96 15.15 5.23
C ARG A 19 6.33 15.16 5.90
N ILE A 20 7.30 14.41 5.35
CA ILE A 20 8.68 14.38 5.87
C ILE A 20 9.31 15.77 5.83
N ALA A 21 9.11 16.51 4.74
CA ALA A 21 9.60 17.87 4.60
C ALA A 21 8.92 18.84 5.59
N LYS A 22 7.59 18.83 5.67
CA LYS A 22 6.83 19.70 6.60
C LYS A 22 7.22 19.47 8.06
N LYS A 23 7.40 18.21 8.45
CA LYS A 23 7.81 17.85 9.83
C LYS A 23 9.32 17.88 10.04
N LYS A 24 10.11 18.27 9.04
CA LYS A 24 11.59 18.35 9.09
C LYS A 24 12.22 17.04 9.60
N LEU A 25 11.67 15.87 9.22
CA LEU A 25 12.11 14.57 9.73
C LEU A 25 13.41 14.08 9.07
N ALA A 26 13.82 14.65 7.95
CA ALA A 26 15.08 14.35 7.27
C ALA A 26 15.77 15.63 6.81
N LYS A 27 17.13 15.61 6.76
CA LYS A 27 17.89 16.73 6.18
C LYS A 27 17.81 16.75 4.65
N LYS A 28 17.80 15.55 4.01
CA LYS A 28 17.64 15.39 2.55
C LYS A 28 16.61 14.32 2.25
N ILE A 29 15.77 14.58 1.25
CA ILE A 29 14.77 13.66 0.74
C ILE A 29 15.12 13.40 -0.73
N PHE A 30 15.38 12.13 -1.05
CA PHE A 30 15.60 11.68 -2.42
C PHE A 30 14.37 10.97 -2.93
N ILE A 31 14.03 11.19 -4.19
CA ILE A 31 12.88 10.63 -4.87
C ILE A 31 13.36 9.88 -6.10
N PHE A 32 13.08 8.58 -6.16
CA PHE A 32 13.27 7.79 -7.37
C PHE A 32 11.93 7.38 -7.94
N GLU A 33 11.71 7.69 -9.22
CA GLU A 33 10.50 7.33 -9.96
C GLU A 33 10.91 6.85 -11.36
N LYS A 34 10.31 5.73 -11.82
CA LYS A 34 10.62 5.17 -13.16
C LYS A 34 9.71 5.69 -14.27
N SER A 35 8.50 6.10 -13.92
CA SER A 35 7.50 6.58 -14.88
C SER A 35 7.82 7.98 -15.37
N LYS A 36 8.13 8.15 -16.66
CA LYS A 36 8.37 9.46 -17.28
C LYS A 36 7.19 10.43 -17.03
N LYS A 37 5.95 9.93 -17.10
CA LYS A 37 4.72 10.69 -16.81
C LYS A 37 4.69 11.20 -15.37
N ASN A 38 5.07 10.37 -14.39
CA ASN A 38 5.12 10.79 -13.00
C ASN A 38 6.31 11.74 -12.74
N ILE A 39 7.46 11.51 -13.35
CA ILE A 39 8.63 12.41 -13.27
C ILE A 39 8.24 13.84 -13.70
N SER A 40 7.58 13.99 -14.84
CA SER A 40 7.10 15.28 -15.31
C SER A 40 6.13 15.94 -14.33
N LYS A 41 5.21 15.15 -13.74
CA LYS A 41 4.29 15.65 -12.71
C LYS A 41 5.02 16.08 -11.43
N ILE A 42 6.00 15.29 -10.95
CA ILE A 42 6.81 15.59 -9.76
C ILE A 42 7.54 16.91 -9.93
N LYS A 43 8.17 17.12 -11.10
CA LYS A 43 8.87 18.38 -11.43
C LYS A 43 7.89 19.58 -11.41
N ARG A 44 6.73 19.46 -12.08
CA ARG A 44 5.71 20.52 -12.13
C ARG A 44 5.14 20.84 -10.74
N LEU A 45 4.95 19.84 -9.90
CA LEU A 45 4.45 20.01 -8.53
C LEU A 45 5.51 20.58 -7.57
N LYS A 46 6.77 20.73 -8.01
CA LYS A 46 7.89 21.21 -7.18
C LYS A 46 7.95 20.52 -5.82
N LEU A 47 7.80 19.16 -5.80
CA LEU A 47 7.82 18.40 -4.55
C LEU A 47 9.11 18.67 -3.77
N PRO A 48 9.04 18.79 -2.43
CA PRO A 48 10.20 19.11 -1.58
C PRO A 48 11.13 17.90 -1.43
N GLY A 49 11.97 17.67 -2.45
CA GLY A 49 12.96 16.58 -2.49
C GLY A 49 13.74 16.59 -3.79
N THR A 50 14.84 15.88 -3.81
CA THR A 50 15.71 15.76 -5.00
C THR A 50 15.29 14.54 -5.81
N LEU A 51 14.83 14.76 -7.03
CA LEU A 51 14.58 13.69 -8.00
C LEU A 51 15.91 13.13 -8.48
N VAL A 52 16.09 11.80 -8.41
CA VAL A 52 17.35 11.14 -8.74
C VAL A 52 17.19 10.12 -9.86
N ASN A 53 18.19 10.06 -10.74
CA ASN A 53 18.23 9.11 -11.86
C ASN A 53 19.13 7.89 -11.54
N LYS A 54 20.18 8.08 -10.75
CA LYS A 54 21.14 7.04 -10.36
C LYS A 54 20.79 6.47 -8.99
N LEU A 55 19.87 5.49 -8.98
CA LEU A 55 19.30 4.93 -7.77
C LEU A 55 20.35 4.31 -6.85
N GLN A 56 21.32 3.56 -7.40
CA GLN A 56 22.33 2.84 -6.62
C GLN A 56 23.20 3.79 -5.79
N GLU A 57 23.60 4.93 -6.34
CA GLU A 57 24.43 5.93 -5.65
C GLU A 57 23.71 6.53 -4.43
N VAL A 58 22.39 6.68 -4.53
CA VAL A 58 21.58 7.30 -3.48
C VAL A 58 21.17 6.28 -2.40
N VAL A 59 20.96 5.02 -2.79
CA VAL A 59 20.73 3.93 -1.83
C VAL A 59 21.85 3.89 -0.80
N VAL A 60 23.12 3.90 -1.22
CA VAL A 60 24.29 3.84 -0.32
C VAL A 60 24.30 4.98 0.71
N LYS A 61 23.84 6.18 0.30
CA LYS A 61 23.85 7.40 1.13
C LYS A 61 22.62 7.54 2.04
N SER A 62 21.62 6.67 1.89
CA SER A 62 20.32 6.79 2.59
C SER A 62 20.32 6.05 3.93
N ASN A 63 19.72 6.65 4.95
CA ASN A 63 19.53 6.02 6.26
C ASN A 63 18.21 5.26 6.37
N LEU A 64 17.16 5.81 5.75
CA LEU A 64 15.84 5.19 5.62
C LEU A 64 15.47 5.10 4.14
N ILE A 65 15.06 3.92 3.71
CA ILE A 65 14.62 3.65 2.34
C ILE A 65 13.18 3.13 2.42
N ILE A 66 12.26 3.82 1.73
CA ILE A 66 10.84 3.49 1.75
C ILE A 66 10.38 3.07 0.36
N PHE A 67 9.96 1.82 0.23
CA PHE A 67 9.39 1.29 -1.01
C PHE A 67 7.91 1.65 -1.10
N CYS A 68 7.58 2.49 -2.08
CA CYS A 68 6.22 2.90 -2.42
C CYS A 68 5.83 2.45 -3.84
N THR A 69 6.48 1.41 -4.34
CA THR A 69 6.16 0.75 -5.60
C THR A 69 5.10 -0.32 -5.41
N PRO A 70 4.45 -0.82 -6.47
CA PRO A 70 3.68 -2.06 -6.40
C PRO A 70 4.52 -3.21 -5.82
N MET A 71 3.88 -4.12 -5.09
CA MET A 71 4.57 -5.23 -4.41
C MET A 71 5.20 -6.22 -5.40
N SER A 72 4.62 -6.38 -6.58
CA SER A 72 5.17 -7.13 -7.71
C SER A 72 6.58 -6.65 -8.15
N GLU A 73 6.96 -5.41 -7.83
CA GLU A 73 8.30 -4.87 -8.13
C GLU A 73 9.35 -5.21 -7.05
N TYR A 74 8.97 -5.70 -5.87
CA TYR A 74 9.90 -5.87 -4.74
C TYR A 74 11.05 -6.80 -5.06
N LYS A 75 10.76 -8.00 -5.61
CA LYS A 75 11.81 -8.96 -5.98
C LYS A 75 12.84 -8.35 -6.92
N LYS A 76 12.39 -7.72 -8.00
CA LYS A 76 13.25 -7.06 -8.99
C LYS A 76 14.11 -5.97 -8.36
N MET A 77 13.52 -5.14 -7.52
CA MET A 77 14.22 -4.04 -6.86
C MET A 77 15.23 -4.54 -5.82
N ILE A 78 14.89 -5.56 -5.04
CA ILE A 78 15.81 -6.19 -4.08
C ILE A 78 17.02 -6.75 -4.81
N LEU A 79 16.82 -7.54 -5.86
CA LEU A 79 17.90 -8.14 -6.64
C LEU A 79 18.82 -7.06 -7.25
N ARG A 80 18.24 -5.98 -7.79
CA ARG A 80 18.99 -4.85 -8.36
C ARG A 80 19.84 -4.10 -7.33
N LEU A 81 19.34 -3.97 -6.09
CA LEU A 81 19.92 -3.09 -5.08
C LEU A 81 20.69 -3.82 -3.97
N ASN A 82 20.67 -5.13 -3.96
CA ASN A 82 21.18 -5.95 -2.85
C ASN A 82 22.65 -5.65 -2.49
N ASN A 83 23.48 -5.31 -3.49
CA ASN A 83 24.89 -4.95 -3.30
C ASN A 83 25.09 -3.50 -2.81
N ASN A 84 24.07 -2.66 -2.90
CA ASN A 84 24.10 -1.26 -2.47
C ASN A 84 23.52 -1.06 -1.06
N PHE A 85 22.79 -2.05 -0.52
CA PHE A 85 22.29 -1.99 0.84
C PHE A 85 23.39 -2.28 1.85
N ASN A 86 23.30 -1.66 3.04
CA ASN A 86 24.21 -1.91 4.15
C ASN A 86 23.45 -2.06 5.49
N SER A 87 24.11 -2.63 6.49
CA SER A 87 23.51 -2.98 7.78
C SER A 87 23.09 -1.78 8.66
N LYS A 88 23.55 -0.57 8.32
CA LYS A 88 23.20 0.67 9.06
C LYS A 88 21.89 1.29 8.56
N GLN A 89 21.34 0.77 7.48
CA GLN A 89 20.12 1.28 6.85
C GLN A 89 18.88 0.58 7.41
N ILE A 90 17.79 1.30 7.41
CA ILE A 90 16.46 0.76 7.65
C ILE A 90 15.72 0.79 6.32
N ILE A 91 15.24 -0.37 5.89
CA ILE A 91 14.37 -0.47 4.73
C ILE A 91 12.95 -0.74 5.24
N THR A 92 11.99 -0.09 4.64
CA THR A 92 10.56 -0.31 4.89
C THR A 92 9.76 -0.18 3.60
N ASP A 93 8.51 -0.54 3.65
CA ASP A 93 7.58 -0.46 2.54
C ASP A 93 6.21 0.05 3.01
N VAL A 94 5.31 0.29 2.07
CA VAL A 94 3.92 0.70 2.32
C VAL A 94 2.91 -0.28 1.71
N GLY A 95 3.32 -1.50 1.41
CA GLY A 95 2.51 -2.52 0.76
C GLY A 95 1.29 -2.95 1.59
N SER A 96 0.24 -3.41 0.92
CA SER A 96 -1.04 -3.74 1.55
C SER A 96 -1.18 -5.21 1.94
N SER A 97 -0.29 -6.12 1.49
CA SER A 97 -0.18 -7.51 1.96
C SER A 97 1.22 -7.79 2.49
N LYS A 98 1.35 -8.76 3.40
CA LYS A 98 2.59 -8.93 4.16
C LYS A 98 3.19 -10.33 4.12
N ILE A 99 2.41 -11.38 4.00
CA ILE A 99 2.94 -12.76 4.00
C ILE A 99 3.83 -12.98 2.77
N GLU A 100 3.30 -12.78 1.57
CA GLU A 100 4.05 -13.03 0.32
C GLU A 100 5.25 -12.09 0.20
N SER A 101 5.08 -10.80 0.49
CA SER A 101 6.18 -9.85 0.49
C SER A 101 7.25 -10.16 1.55
N SER A 102 6.89 -10.72 2.72
CA SER A 102 7.85 -11.23 3.71
C SER A 102 8.69 -12.37 3.17
N GLU A 103 8.08 -13.32 2.45
CA GLU A 103 8.81 -14.43 1.83
C GLU A 103 9.73 -13.96 0.70
N ILE A 104 9.29 -13.01 -0.12
CA ILE A 104 10.13 -12.39 -1.15
C ILE A 104 11.36 -11.72 -0.52
N ILE A 105 11.17 -10.94 0.54
CA ILE A 105 12.25 -10.27 1.27
C ILE A 105 13.20 -11.29 1.87
N LYS A 106 12.69 -12.29 2.57
CA LYS A 106 13.47 -13.34 3.23
C LYS A 106 14.34 -14.14 2.26
N ARG A 107 13.81 -14.46 1.07
CA ARG A 107 14.53 -15.26 0.05
C ARG A 107 15.58 -14.47 -0.71
N ASN A 108 15.36 -13.16 -0.92
CA ASN A 108 16.16 -12.38 -1.85
C ASN A 108 17.04 -11.33 -1.17
N LEU A 109 16.75 -10.89 0.06
CA LEU A 109 17.52 -9.87 0.75
C LEU A 109 18.69 -10.49 1.53
N LYS A 110 19.87 -9.87 1.49
CA LYS A 110 21.02 -10.30 2.28
C LYS A 110 20.70 -10.28 3.79
N LYS A 111 21.13 -11.31 4.53
CA LYS A 111 20.76 -11.54 5.95
C LYS A 111 21.06 -10.40 6.92
N LYS A 112 22.10 -9.57 6.65
CA LYS A 112 22.49 -8.45 7.52
C LYS A 112 21.66 -7.17 7.30
N ILE A 113 20.76 -7.12 6.34
CA ILE A 113 19.98 -5.94 6.00
C ILE A 113 18.67 -5.95 6.78
N SER A 114 18.33 -4.83 7.38
CA SER A 114 17.10 -4.68 8.16
C SER A 114 15.97 -4.14 7.27
N TRP A 115 15.01 -5.00 6.96
CA TRP A 115 13.75 -4.61 6.33
C TRP A 115 12.60 -4.86 7.29
N ILE A 116 11.91 -3.80 7.68
CA ILE A 116 10.75 -3.83 8.56
C ILE A 116 9.55 -3.34 7.75
N GLN A 117 8.64 -4.24 7.46
CA GLN A 117 7.46 -3.91 6.68
C GLN A 117 6.52 -3.00 7.46
N SER A 118 5.94 -2.02 6.76
CA SER A 118 4.86 -1.19 7.29
C SER A 118 3.68 -1.11 6.32
N HIS A 119 2.51 -0.87 6.85
CA HIS A 119 1.29 -0.66 6.09
C HIS A 119 0.51 0.53 6.67
N PRO A 120 0.68 1.73 6.13
CA PRO A 120 -0.19 2.84 6.48
C PRO A 120 -1.58 2.61 5.89
N ILE A 121 -2.60 2.58 6.76
CA ILE A 121 -3.99 2.42 6.36
C ILE A 121 -4.50 3.79 5.93
N ALA A 122 -3.93 4.25 4.84
CA ALA A 122 -4.18 5.57 4.29
C ALA A 122 -4.08 5.48 2.76
N GLY A 123 -5.00 6.14 2.09
CA GLY A 123 -5.07 6.11 0.64
C GLY A 123 -6.40 6.64 0.16
N SER A 124 -6.59 6.59 -1.12
CA SER A 124 -7.85 6.86 -1.81
C SER A 124 -7.85 6.10 -3.14
N GLU A 125 -8.97 6.10 -3.82
CA GLU A 125 -9.18 5.49 -5.13
C GLU A 125 -8.35 6.13 -6.25
N VAL A 126 -7.85 7.36 -6.03
CA VAL A 126 -7.02 8.07 -7.02
C VAL A 126 -5.55 7.72 -6.90
N SER A 127 -4.82 7.78 -8.01
CA SER A 127 -3.42 7.43 -8.09
C SER A 127 -2.54 8.55 -8.65
N GLY A 128 -1.23 8.47 -8.36
CA GLY A 128 -0.22 9.39 -8.89
C GLY A 128 0.16 10.54 -7.96
N PRO A 129 1.26 11.25 -8.27
CA PRO A 129 1.86 12.27 -7.38
C PRO A 129 0.99 13.52 -7.17
N LYS A 130 0.08 13.82 -8.11
CA LYS A 130 -0.85 14.96 -8.04
C LYS A 130 -1.75 14.89 -6.80
N HIS A 131 -2.11 13.68 -6.40
CA HIS A 131 -3.07 13.46 -5.32
C HIS A 131 -2.42 13.30 -3.94
N GLY A 132 -1.09 13.38 -3.85
CA GLY A 132 -0.39 13.33 -2.57
C GLY A 132 -0.77 14.49 -1.65
N LYS A 133 -1.09 14.16 -0.39
CA LYS A 133 -1.49 15.11 0.66
C LYS A 133 -0.51 15.01 1.83
N GLU A 134 -0.12 16.15 2.40
CA GLU A 134 0.81 16.17 3.54
C GLU A 134 0.20 15.59 4.81
N ASN A 135 -1.11 15.67 4.96
CA ASN A 135 -1.87 15.17 6.11
C ASN A 135 -2.46 13.76 5.88
N LEU A 136 -2.09 13.05 4.80
CA LEU A 136 -2.66 11.76 4.44
C LEU A 136 -2.58 10.73 5.58
N PHE A 137 -1.53 10.79 6.38
CA PHE A 137 -1.24 9.83 7.45
C PHE A 137 -1.76 10.26 8.83
N GLU A 138 -2.29 11.49 8.96
CA GLU A 138 -2.78 12.01 10.25
C GLU A 138 -3.99 11.22 10.74
N ASN A 139 -3.91 10.79 12.00
CA ASN A 139 -4.95 9.99 12.67
C ASN A 139 -5.26 8.65 11.99
N LYS A 140 -4.46 8.22 11.00
CA LYS A 140 -4.59 6.93 10.33
C LYS A 140 -3.71 5.88 11.03
N TRP A 141 -4.17 4.63 11.01
CA TRP A 141 -3.36 3.53 11.50
C TRP A 141 -2.18 3.24 10.56
N CYS A 142 -1.04 2.87 11.15
CA CYS A 142 0.08 2.27 10.44
C CYS A 142 0.48 0.98 11.14
N VAL A 143 0.36 -0.14 10.45
CA VAL A 143 0.76 -1.44 10.96
C VAL A 143 2.24 -1.66 10.70
N LEU A 144 2.99 -2.07 11.73
CA LEU A 144 4.38 -2.48 11.64
C LEU A 144 4.48 -3.99 11.83
N ILE A 145 5.18 -4.66 10.93
CA ILE A 145 5.29 -6.11 10.99
C ILE A 145 6.50 -6.51 11.82
N LYS A 146 6.24 -7.31 12.87
CA LYS A 146 7.26 -7.90 13.73
C LYS A 146 7.39 -9.40 13.42
N ASN A 147 8.62 -9.86 13.23
CA ASN A 147 8.98 -11.27 13.17
C ASN A 147 10.01 -11.59 14.28
N LYS A 148 10.32 -12.89 14.47
CA LYS A 148 11.23 -13.36 15.54
C LYS A 148 12.67 -12.81 15.43
N LYS A 149 13.12 -12.41 14.24
CA LYS A 149 14.50 -11.97 13.94
C LYS A 149 14.65 -10.46 13.75
N ILE A 150 13.61 -9.69 14.10
CA ILE A 150 13.58 -8.25 13.84
C ILE A 150 14.59 -7.48 14.74
N ASN A 151 15.25 -6.47 14.17
CA ASN A 151 16.05 -5.54 14.95
C ASN A 151 15.13 -4.59 15.72
N MET A 152 15.08 -4.75 17.04
CA MET A 152 14.19 -3.99 17.92
C MET A 152 14.52 -2.49 17.95
N LYS A 153 15.80 -2.09 17.78
CA LYS A 153 16.16 -0.65 17.69
C LYS A 153 15.57 -0.02 16.42
N HIS A 154 15.65 -0.73 15.30
CA HIS A 154 15.07 -0.28 14.04
C HIS A 154 13.53 -0.25 14.07
N LEU A 155 12.91 -1.23 14.73
CA LEU A 155 11.45 -1.25 14.91
C LEU A 155 10.99 -0.05 15.77
N LYS A 156 11.68 0.22 16.89
CA LYS A 156 11.39 1.40 17.73
C LYS A 156 11.57 2.71 16.95
N PHE A 157 12.63 2.81 16.14
CA PHE A 157 12.85 3.98 15.29
C PHE A 157 11.68 4.15 14.28
N LEU A 158 11.30 3.09 13.57
CA LEU A 158 10.25 3.17 12.55
C LEU A 158 8.88 3.47 13.19
N ASN A 159 8.60 2.91 14.36
CA ASN A 159 7.41 3.22 15.15
C ASN A 159 7.36 4.72 15.52
N SER A 160 8.46 5.28 16.01
CA SER A 160 8.58 6.72 16.30
C SER A 160 8.44 7.57 15.03
N PHE A 161 9.03 7.12 13.92
CA PHE A 161 8.88 7.80 12.62
C PHE A 161 7.42 7.93 12.20
N TRP A 162 6.65 6.82 12.20
CA TRP A 162 5.23 6.86 11.81
C TRP A 162 4.37 7.68 12.77
N LYS A 163 4.66 7.65 14.08
CA LYS A 163 4.01 8.54 15.05
C LYS A 163 4.27 10.01 14.74
N LYS A 164 5.52 10.39 14.39
CA LYS A 164 5.87 11.75 13.96
C LYS A 164 5.21 12.14 12.62
N MET A 165 4.92 11.17 11.77
CA MET A 165 4.10 11.37 10.57
C MET A 165 2.64 11.68 10.90
N GLY A 166 2.20 11.48 12.12
CA GLY A 166 0.83 11.68 12.61
C GLY A 166 0.00 10.41 12.68
N SER A 167 0.58 9.24 12.42
CA SER A 167 -0.13 7.95 12.44
C SER A 167 -0.27 7.39 13.84
N LYS A 168 -1.38 6.70 14.10
CA LYS A 168 -1.50 5.71 15.17
C LYS A 168 -0.78 4.45 14.73
N THR A 169 -0.01 3.82 15.62
CA THR A 169 0.79 2.65 15.24
C THR A 169 0.36 1.41 16.01
N VAL A 170 0.37 0.27 15.33
CA VAL A 170 0.15 -1.05 15.93
C VAL A 170 1.19 -2.02 15.38
N ILE A 171 1.63 -2.97 16.23
CA ILE A 171 2.63 -3.98 15.85
C ILE A 171 1.96 -5.34 15.87
N MET A 172 2.12 -6.11 14.79
CA MET A 172 1.62 -7.48 14.69
C MET A 172 2.51 -8.31 13.74
N ASN A 173 2.25 -9.62 13.63
CA ASN A 173 2.90 -10.46 12.61
C ASN A 173 2.18 -10.39 11.26
N ALA A 174 2.81 -10.89 10.21
CA ALA A 174 2.28 -10.84 8.85
C ALA A 174 0.98 -11.66 8.70
N GLU A 175 0.88 -12.80 9.36
CA GLU A 175 -0.28 -13.70 9.30
C GLU A 175 -1.52 -13.03 9.88
N ARG A 176 -1.38 -12.39 11.06
CA ARG A 176 -2.47 -11.64 11.68
C ARG A 176 -2.90 -10.46 10.82
N HIS A 177 -1.91 -9.74 10.25
CA HIS A 177 -2.16 -8.62 9.35
C HIS A 177 -3.02 -9.07 8.17
N ASP A 178 -2.56 -10.04 7.40
CA ASP A 178 -3.23 -10.45 6.18
C ASP A 178 -4.61 -11.07 6.42
N LYS A 179 -4.79 -11.75 7.56
CA LYS A 179 -6.10 -12.21 8.03
C LYS A 179 -7.08 -11.06 8.29
N ILE A 180 -6.64 -10.04 9.05
CA ILE A 180 -7.49 -8.88 9.36
C ILE A 180 -7.87 -8.15 8.08
N PHE A 181 -6.88 -7.83 7.24
CA PHE A 181 -7.11 -7.04 6.03
C PHE A 181 -7.84 -7.79 4.92
N SER A 182 -7.86 -9.13 4.95
CA SER A 182 -8.70 -9.90 4.03
C SER A 182 -10.19 -9.61 4.23
N ILE A 183 -10.62 -9.38 5.47
CA ILE A 183 -12.03 -9.06 5.80
C ILE A 183 -12.30 -7.56 5.76
N THR A 184 -11.39 -6.74 6.35
CA THR A 184 -11.69 -5.32 6.57
C THR A 184 -11.39 -4.43 5.37
N SER A 185 -10.64 -4.93 4.40
CA SER A 185 -10.20 -4.17 3.21
C SER A 185 -10.38 -4.95 1.92
N HIS A 186 -9.79 -6.15 1.81
CA HIS A 186 -9.72 -6.85 0.53
C HIS A 186 -11.10 -7.34 0.10
N LEU A 187 -11.86 -7.98 0.98
CA LEU A 187 -13.22 -8.45 0.68
C LEU A 187 -14.15 -7.29 0.26
N PRO A 188 -14.22 -6.16 0.97
CA PRO A 188 -15.03 -5.01 0.53
C PRO A 188 -14.73 -4.52 -0.88
N HIS A 189 -13.46 -4.45 -1.27
CA HIS A 189 -13.10 -4.04 -2.63
C HIS A 189 -13.48 -5.10 -3.67
N LEU A 190 -13.30 -6.38 -3.35
CA LEU A 190 -13.73 -7.47 -4.22
C LEU A 190 -15.24 -7.45 -4.43
N ILE A 191 -16.02 -7.22 -3.36
CA ILE A 191 -17.47 -7.07 -3.42
C ILE A 191 -17.83 -5.88 -4.30
N ALA A 192 -17.15 -4.74 -4.14
CA ALA A 192 -17.40 -3.56 -4.93
C ALA A 192 -17.19 -3.81 -6.44
N TYR A 193 -16.09 -4.47 -6.82
CA TYR A 193 -15.84 -4.86 -8.21
C TYR A 193 -16.95 -5.78 -8.75
N ASN A 194 -17.35 -6.80 -7.97
CA ASN A 194 -18.36 -7.75 -8.40
C ASN A 194 -19.76 -7.13 -8.47
N LEU A 195 -20.10 -6.24 -7.52
CA LEU A 195 -21.40 -5.56 -7.53
C LEU A 195 -21.54 -4.65 -8.76
N VAL A 196 -20.50 -3.86 -9.06
CA VAL A 196 -20.48 -3.00 -10.25
C VAL A 196 -20.56 -3.84 -11.53
N LYS A 197 -19.80 -4.94 -11.59
CA LYS A 197 -19.87 -5.88 -12.73
C LYS A 197 -21.26 -6.47 -12.87
N SER A 198 -21.89 -6.92 -11.78
CA SER A 198 -23.25 -7.47 -11.83
C SER A 198 -24.27 -6.45 -12.32
N ALA A 199 -24.16 -5.18 -11.88
CA ALA A 199 -25.00 -4.10 -12.38
C ALA A 199 -24.83 -3.86 -13.89
N GLN A 200 -23.58 -3.85 -14.37
CA GLN A 200 -23.27 -3.70 -15.80
C GLN A 200 -23.78 -4.89 -16.63
N ASP A 201 -23.62 -6.13 -16.14
CA ASP A 201 -24.07 -7.33 -16.83
C ASP A 201 -25.62 -7.34 -16.92
N PHE A 202 -26.31 -6.91 -15.85
CA PHE A 202 -27.76 -6.75 -15.82
C PHE A 202 -28.25 -5.69 -16.82
N GLU A 203 -27.61 -4.50 -16.81
CA GLU A 203 -27.92 -3.39 -17.72
C GLU A 203 -27.81 -3.83 -19.18
N LYS A 204 -26.73 -4.51 -19.54
CA LYS A 204 -26.52 -5.05 -20.90
C LYS A 204 -27.59 -6.06 -21.29
N LYS A 205 -27.99 -6.97 -20.40
CA LYS A 205 -28.97 -8.01 -20.64
C LYS A 205 -30.38 -7.44 -20.82
N GLN A 206 -30.76 -6.47 -19.99
CA GLN A 206 -32.10 -5.91 -19.97
C GLN A 206 -32.27 -4.68 -20.88
N LYS A 207 -31.17 -4.11 -21.42
CA LYS A 207 -31.15 -2.87 -22.20
C LYS A 207 -31.75 -1.66 -21.43
N TYR A 208 -31.53 -1.62 -20.10
CA TYR A 208 -31.96 -0.53 -19.22
C TYR A 208 -30.80 0.37 -18.86
N ASP A 209 -31.04 1.68 -18.70
CA ASP A 209 -30.07 2.65 -18.13
C ASP A 209 -30.02 2.54 -16.60
N LEU A 210 -29.65 1.38 -16.06
CA LEU A 210 -29.72 1.08 -14.63
C LEU A 210 -28.84 2.04 -13.80
N ILE A 211 -27.65 2.34 -14.29
CA ILE A 211 -26.68 3.20 -13.58
C ILE A 211 -27.22 4.62 -13.42
N LYS A 212 -28.03 5.10 -14.36
CA LYS A 212 -28.71 6.42 -14.31
C LYS A 212 -29.59 6.57 -13.07
N TYR A 213 -30.22 5.49 -12.63
CA TYR A 213 -31.12 5.48 -11.47
C TYR A 213 -30.41 5.11 -10.16
N SER A 214 -29.08 4.99 -10.17
CA SER A 214 -28.33 4.61 -8.97
C SER A 214 -28.34 5.71 -7.91
N ALA A 215 -28.72 5.34 -6.70
CA ALA A 215 -28.62 6.17 -5.50
C ALA A 215 -27.25 5.99 -4.79
N GLY A 216 -27.10 6.55 -3.59
CA GLY A 216 -25.85 6.57 -2.83
C GLY A 216 -25.15 5.22 -2.67
N GLY A 217 -25.93 4.13 -2.48
CA GLY A 217 -25.37 2.78 -2.29
C GLY A 217 -24.48 2.33 -3.45
N LEU A 218 -25.01 2.27 -4.68
CA LEU A 218 -24.23 1.85 -5.84
C LEU A 218 -23.11 2.85 -6.19
N ARG A 219 -23.30 4.16 -5.93
CA ARG A 219 -22.26 5.18 -6.13
C ARG A 219 -21.06 4.96 -5.23
N ASP A 220 -21.25 4.62 -3.95
CA ASP A 220 -20.13 4.34 -3.05
C ASP A 220 -19.35 3.10 -3.47
N PHE A 221 -20.04 2.03 -3.87
CA PHE A 221 -19.37 0.84 -4.40
C PHE A 221 -18.67 1.12 -5.73
N SER A 222 -19.25 1.92 -6.63
CA SER A 222 -18.60 2.28 -7.89
C SER A 222 -17.35 3.14 -7.68
N ARG A 223 -17.33 4.03 -6.67
CA ARG A 223 -16.16 4.80 -6.26
C ARG A 223 -15.04 3.87 -5.78
N ILE A 224 -15.35 2.88 -4.95
CA ILE A 224 -14.40 1.87 -4.48
C ILE A 224 -13.87 1.04 -5.66
N ALA A 225 -14.76 0.62 -6.56
CA ALA A 225 -14.42 -0.17 -7.75
C ALA A 225 -13.59 0.60 -8.79
N ALA A 226 -13.57 1.94 -8.74
CA ALA A 226 -12.71 2.78 -9.58
C ALA A 226 -11.24 2.81 -9.13
N SER A 227 -10.88 2.05 -8.09
CA SER A 227 -9.51 1.93 -7.60
C SER A 227 -8.59 1.26 -8.62
N ASN A 228 -7.27 1.51 -8.50
CA ASN A 228 -6.28 0.99 -9.45
C ASN A 228 -6.29 -0.55 -9.53
N GLU A 229 -6.66 -1.08 -10.67
CA GLU A 229 -6.84 -2.51 -10.93
C GLU A 229 -5.54 -3.33 -10.75
N ILE A 230 -4.39 -2.80 -11.20
CA ILE A 230 -3.10 -3.48 -11.09
C ILE A 230 -2.71 -3.64 -9.62
N MET A 231 -2.90 -2.58 -8.82
CA MET A 231 -2.62 -2.61 -7.38
C MET A 231 -3.51 -3.64 -6.69
N TRP A 232 -4.82 -3.67 -6.98
CA TRP A 232 -5.75 -4.60 -6.36
C TRP A 232 -5.56 -6.04 -6.81
N ARG A 233 -5.23 -6.26 -8.08
CA ARG A 233 -4.81 -7.58 -8.58
C ARG A 233 -3.65 -8.14 -7.76
N ASP A 234 -2.59 -7.34 -7.55
CA ASP A 234 -1.43 -7.74 -6.77
C ASP A 234 -1.83 -8.05 -5.32
N ILE A 235 -2.67 -7.21 -4.69
CA ILE A 235 -3.16 -7.42 -3.32
C ILE A 235 -3.96 -8.72 -3.20
N PHE A 236 -4.90 -8.97 -4.10
CA PHE A 236 -5.71 -10.18 -4.08
C PHE A 236 -4.86 -11.43 -4.30
N PHE A 237 -3.91 -11.36 -5.24
CA PHE A 237 -3.03 -12.48 -5.54
C PHE A 237 -2.09 -12.79 -4.36
N ASP A 238 -1.48 -11.79 -3.76
CA ASP A 238 -0.54 -11.97 -2.65
C ASP A 238 -1.25 -12.49 -1.39
N ASN A 239 -2.51 -12.08 -1.14
CA ASN A 239 -3.30 -12.55 0.00
C ASN A 239 -4.39 -13.55 -0.37
N ARG A 240 -4.27 -14.25 -1.52
CA ARG A 240 -5.31 -15.11 -2.11
C ARG A 240 -5.91 -16.13 -1.16
N LYS A 241 -5.09 -16.77 -0.31
CA LYS A 241 -5.57 -17.78 0.64
C LYS A 241 -6.56 -17.22 1.68
N ASN A 242 -6.27 -16.06 2.23
CA ASN A 242 -7.15 -15.41 3.20
C ASN A 242 -8.35 -14.76 2.50
N VAL A 243 -8.15 -14.19 1.31
CA VAL A 243 -9.24 -13.62 0.51
C VAL A 243 -10.24 -14.70 0.10
N SER A 244 -9.79 -15.87 -0.37
CA SER A 244 -10.66 -17.00 -0.68
C SER A 244 -11.52 -17.41 0.52
N ARG A 245 -10.90 -17.59 1.72
CA ARG A 245 -11.64 -17.90 2.94
C ARG A 245 -12.66 -16.83 3.32
N ALA A 246 -12.30 -15.55 3.11
CA ALA A 246 -13.21 -14.44 3.37
C ALA A 246 -14.42 -14.46 2.43
N ILE A 247 -14.21 -14.81 1.16
CA ILE A 247 -15.26 -15.01 0.16
C ILE A 247 -16.18 -16.15 0.57
N ASP A 248 -15.65 -17.31 0.99
CA ASP A 248 -16.43 -18.46 1.40
C ASP A 248 -17.37 -18.13 2.57
N ILE A 249 -16.85 -17.40 3.57
CA ILE A 249 -17.65 -16.91 4.70
C ILE A 249 -18.76 -15.97 4.21
N PHE A 250 -18.43 -15.05 3.32
CA PHE A 250 -19.40 -14.09 2.79
C PHE A 250 -20.48 -14.76 1.96
N ILE A 251 -20.14 -15.72 1.10
CA ILE A 251 -21.09 -16.52 0.32
C ILE A 251 -22.02 -17.32 1.24
N LYS A 252 -21.47 -17.95 2.29
CA LYS A 252 -22.29 -18.67 3.29
C LYS A 252 -23.33 -17.74 3.91
N ASN A 253 -22.92 -16.55 4.35
CA ASN A 253 -23.82 -15.57 4.96
C ASN A 253 -24.89 -15.07 3.97
N LEU A 254 -24.53 -14.82 2.72
CA LEU A 254 -25.48 -14.43 1.68
C LEU A 254 -26.50 -15.52 1.39
N ARG A 255 -26.07 -16.78 1.33
CA ARG A 255 -26.98 -17.93 1.14
C ARG A 255 -27.98 -18.05 2.29
N SER A 256 -27.50 -17.92 3.54
CA SER A 256 -28.37 -17.92 4.72
C SER A 256 -29.39 -16.79 4.66
N PHE A 257 -28.95 -15.58 4.31
CA PHE A 257 -29.83 -14.44 4.16
C PHE A 257 -30.87 -14.65 3.05
N LYS A 258 -30.46 -15.21 1.90
CA LYS A 258 -31.37 -15.54 0.79
C LYS A 258 -32.46 -16.52 1.25
N LEU A 259 -32.11 -17.53 2.03
CA LEU A 259 -33.10 -18.49 2.55
C LEU A 259 -34.11 -17.80 3.47
N SER A 260 -33.69 -16.90 4.35
CA SER A 260 -34.61 -16.16 5.22
C SER A 260 -35.58 -15.25 4.45
N LEU A 261 -35.19 -14.73 3.28
CA LEU A 261 -36.09 -13.95 2.40
C LEU A 261 -37.20 -14.79 1.77
N ILE A 262 -37.03 -16.11 1.69
CA ILE A 262 -38.00 -17.03 1.07
C ILE A 262 -38.97 -17.56 2.12
N HIS A 263 -38.60 -17.52 3.40
CA HIS A 263 -39.37 -18.05 4.53
C HIS A 263 -40.08 -16.96 5.36
N ILE A 264 -40.06 -15.69 4.90
CA ILE A 264 -40.91 -14.62 5.42
C ILE A 264 -42.24 -14.63 4.65
#